data_95b1ed9a9546bf0c0efbec997d54fcea
#
_entry.id   95b1ed9a9546bf0c0efbec997d54fcea
#
_cell.length_a   1.000
_cell.length_b   1.000
_cell.length_c   1.000
_cell.angle_alpha   90.00
_cell.angle_beta   90.00
_cell.angle_gamma   90.00
#
_symmetry.space_group_name_H-M   'P 1'
#
loop_
_entity.id
_entity.type
_entity.pdbx_description
1 polymer ?
#
loop_
_entity_poly.entity_id
_entity_poly.type
_entity_poly.pdbx_seq_one_letter_code
_entity_poly.pdbx_strand_id
1 'polypeptide(L)'
;MIMLNSKETMLLQDEKKGEELCVQKYKEYSSRASDQTLKDLFSNISNEEQQHLDSINQILSGSLPTMNSQQGQQTQQSQQTQPAASTSSSSDSSCDKMLCEDSLATEKYISSSYNTGIFEFRDPNVRQILNHIQKEEQGHGEQIYNYMNQHGMYN
;
A
#
# COMPACT_ATOMS: atom_id res chain seq x y z
N MET A 1 24.87 -11.61 -5.46
CA MET A 1 24.86 -10.14 -5.58
C MET A 1 24.15 -9.77 -6.87
N ILE A 2 23.10 -8.95 -6.80
CA ILE A 2 22.35 -8.49 -7.97
C ILE A 2 23.17 -7.40 -8.65
N MET A 3 23.30 -7.47 -9.97
CA MET A 3 23.97 -6.42 -10.77
C MET A 3 22.91 -5.68 -11.57
N LEU A 4 22.52 -4.51 -11.09
CA LEU A 4 21.57 -3.63 -11.76
C LEU A 4 22.27 -2.83 -12.86
N ASN A 5 21.60 -2.64 -13.99
CA ASN A 5 22.03 -1.65 -14.98
C ASN A 5 21.47 -0.25 -14.63
N SER A 6 21.88 0.77 -15.37
CA SER A 6 21.49 2.15 -15.10
C SER A 6 19.96 2.37 -15.14
N LYS A 7 19.26 1.72 -16.06
CA LYS A 7 17.80 1.82 -16.21
C LYS A 7 17.09 1.16 -15.02
N GLU A 8 17.51 -0.04 -14.63
CA GLU A 8 16.98 -0.76 -13.48
C GLU A 8 17.18 0.04 -12.18
N THR A 9 18.38 0.64 -12.03
CA THR A 9 18.68 1.50 -10.87
C THR A 9 17.78 2.73 -10.83
N MET A 10 17.56 3.41 -11.96
CA MET A 10 16.67 4.59 -12.03
C MET A 10 15.25 4.23 -11.68
N LEU A 11 14.73 3.13 -12.22
CA LEU A 11 13.37 2.65 -11.92
C LEU A 11 13.18 2.35 -10.43
N LEU A 12 14.14 1.63 -9.81
CA LEU A 12 14.08 1.36 -8.37
C LEU A 12 14.20 2.64 -7.52
N GLN A 13 14.97 3.63 -7.96
CA GLN A 13 15.03 4.92 -7.26
C GLN A 13 13.70 5.68 -7.33
N ASP A 14 12.97 5.56 -8.43
CA ASP A 14 11.63 6.14 -8.56
C ASP A 14 10.62 5.39 -7.68
N GLU A 15 10.66 4.05 -7.66
CA GLU A 15 9.84 3.24 -6.75
C GLU A 15 10.14 3.58 -5.29
N LYS A 16 11.42 3.68 -4.91
CA LYS A 16 11.83 4.09 -3.57
C LYS A 16 11.19 5.40 -3.14
N LYS A 17 11.21 6.43 -3.99
CA LYS A 17 10.57 7.72 -3.71
C LYS A 17 9.06 7.60 -3.56
N GLY A 18 8.45 6.75 -4.39
CA GLY A 18 7.02 6.43 -4.31
C GLY A 18 6.67 5.82 -2.95
N GLU A 19 7.43 4.81 -2.52
CA GLU A 19 7.23 4.15 -1.23
C GLU A 19 7.46 5.09 -0.04
N GLU A 20 8.52 5.89 -0.08
CA GLU A 20 8.80 6.91 0.95
C GLU A 20 7.60 7.87 1.10
N LEU A 21 7.01 8.28 -0.02
CA LEU A 21 5.82 9.13 -0.02
C LEU A 21 4.59 8.40 0.54
N CYS A 22 4.37 7.14 0.16
CA CYS A 22 3.25 6.34 0.65
C CYS A 22 3.35 6.11 2.17
N VAL A 23 4.51 5.75 2.69
CA VAL A 23 4.73 5.61 4.15
C VAL A 23 4.34 6.89 4.89
N GLN A 24 4.79 8.05 4.43
CA GLN A 24 4.48 9.34 5.04
C GLN A 24 2.99 9.69 4.90
N LYS A 25 2.42 9.50 3.72
CA LYS A 25 1.02 9.79 3.42
C LYS A 25 0.09 9.00 4.34
N TYR A 26 0.23 7.68 4.40
CA TYR A 26 -0.64 6.85 5.22
C TYR A 26 -0.46 7.07 6.72
N LYS A 27 0.75 7.40 7.16
CA LYS A 27 1.01 7.82 8.53
C LYS A 27 0.27 9.13 8.87
N GLU A 28 0.30 10.10 7.98
CA GLU A 28 -0.44 11.36 8.14
C GLU A 28 -1.95 11.11 8.08
N TYR A 29 -2.42 10.30 7.13
CA TYR A 29 -3.84 10.00 6.96
C TYR A 29 -4.41 9.24 8.16
N SER A 30 -3.64 8.32 8.75
CA SER A 30 -3.99 7.67 10.00
C SER A 30 -4.23 8.68 11.14
N SER A 31 -3.48 9.76 11.20
CA SER A 31 -3.67 10.81 12.21
C SER A 31 -4.84 11.74 11.89
N ARG A 32 -5.16 11.95 10.60
CA ARG A 32 -6.19 12.88 10.13
C ARG A 32 -7.58 12.28 10.03
N ALA A 33 -7.69 10.98 9.80
CA ALA A 33 -8.96 10.30 9.73
C ALA A 33 -9.77 10.51 11.01
N SER A 34 -11.08 10.61 10.91
CA SER A 34 -11.97 10.78 12.07
C SER A 34 -12.40 9.44 12.65
N ASP A 35 -12.66 8.45 11.79
CA ASP A 35 -13.08 7.11 12.20
C ASP A 35 -11.89 6.25 12.64
N GLN A 36 -12.03 5.58 13.78
CA GLN A 36 -10.96 4.74 14.34
C GLN A 36 -10.58 3.57 13.42
N THR A 37 -11.57 2.96 12.77
CA THR A 37 -11.32 1.86 11.83
C THR A 37 -10.48 2.32 10.64
N LEU A 38 -10.73 3.53 10.13
CA LEU A 38 -9.95 4.12 9.06
C LEU A 38 -8.54 4.50 9.50
N LYS A 39 -8.38 5.03 10.71
CA LYS A 39 -7.06 5.29 11.31
C LYS A 39 -6.22 4.01 11.37
N ASP A 40 -6.81 2.94 11.85
CA ASP A 40 -6.13 1.65 11.99
C ASP A 40 -5.79 1.06 10.61
N LEU A 41 -6.69 1.18 9.64
CA LEU A 41 -6.44 0.77 8.25
C LEU A 41 -5.24 1.50 7.66
N PHE A 42 -5.21 2.83 7.72
CA PHE A 42 -4.09 3.62 7.20
C PHE A 42 -2.78 3.35 7.95
N SER A 43 -2.83 3.14 9.26
CA SER A 43 -1.65 2.76 10.04
C SER A 43 -1.08 1.42 9.59
N ASN A 44 -1.92 0.43 9.35
CA ASN A 44 -1.50 -0.88 8.86
C ASN A 44 -0.89 -0.79 7.46
N ILE A 45 -1.52 -0.06 6.54
CA ILE A 45 -0.99 0.17 5.20
C ILE A 45 0.38 0.86 5.29
N SER A 46 0.54 1.90 6.12
CA SER A 46 1.84 2.57 6.31
C SER A 46 2.94 1.59 6.73
N ASN A 47 2.64 0.62 7.57
CA ASN A 47 3.60 -0.41 7.98
C ASN A 47 3.95 -1.37 6.84
N GLU A 48 2.99 -1.72 5.99
CA GLU A 48 3.23 -2.57 4.82
C GLU A 48 4.07 -1.81 3.76
N GLU A 49 3.77 -0.55 3.52
CA GLU A 49 4.58 0.33 2.64
C GLU A 49 6.03 0.46 3.13
N GLN A 50 6.25 0.47 4.44
CA GLN A 50 7.61 0.46 4.99
C GLN A 50 8.34 -0.85 4.64
N GLN A 51 7.67 -1.98 4.60
CA GLN A 51 8.26 -3.26 4.18
C GLN A 51 8.58 -3.26 2.68
N HIS A 52 7.74 -2.63 1.85
CA HIS A 52 8.03 -2.41 0.43
C HIS A 52 9.30 -1.56 0.27
N LEU A 53 9.37 -0.44 0.96
CA LEU A 53 10.54 0.45 0.96
C LEU A 53 11.83 -0.28 1.38
N ASP A 54 11.75 -1.10 2.42
CA ASP A 54 12.89 -1.89 2.90
C ASP A 54 13.34 -2.92 1.85
N SER A 55 12.38 -3.54 1.15
CA SER A 55 12.65 -4.48 0.06
C SER A 55 13.34 -3.78 -1.13
N ILE A 56 12.86 -2.61 -1.53
CA ILE A 56 13.48 -1.81 -2.59
C ILE A 56 14.90 -1.38 -2.21
N ASN A 57 15.12 -0.94 -0.97
CA ASN A 57 16.45 -0.59 -0.47
C ASN A 57 17.41 -1.78 -0.48
N GLN A 58 16.96 -2.98 -0.15
CA GLN A 58 17.77 -4.18 -0.23
C GLN A 58 18.18 -4.50 -1.66
N ILE A 59 17.26 -4.42 -2.63
CA ILE A 59 17.57 -4.63 -4.04
C ILE A 59 18.59 -3.59 -4.54
N LEU A 60 18.41 -2.31 -4.19
CA LEU A 60 19.36 -1.25 -4.53
C LEU A 60 20.75 -1.48 -3.95
N SER A 61 20.87 -2.12 -2.79
CA SER A 61 22.14 -2.52 -2.19
C SER A 61 22.76 -3.77 -2.81
N GLY A 62 22.10 -4.39 -3.79
CA GLY A 62 22.57 -5.61 -4.46
C GLY A 62 22.19 -6.92 -3.75
N SER A 63 21.28 -6.85 -2.80
CA SER A 63 20.78 -8.00 -2.04
C SER A 63 19.35 -8.34 -2.43
N LEU A 64 18.96 -9.63 -2.30
CA LEU A 64 17.56 -10.03 -2.44
C LEU A 64 16.88 -10.05 -1.07
N PRO A 65 15.71 -9.42 -0.92
CA PRO A 65 14.88 -9.60 0.26
C PRO A 65 14.51 -11.07 0.45
N THR A 66 14.52 -11.53 1.70
CA THR A 66 13.99 -12.85 2.03
C THR A 66 12.47 -12.77 2.01
N MET A 67 11.85 -13.33 0.99
CA MET A 67 10.39 -13.48 0.96
C MET A 67 9.99 -14.50 2.02
N ASN A 68 9.56 -14.05 3.18
CA ASN A 68 8.93 -14.91 4.17
C ASN A 68 7.58 -15.35 3.62
N SER A 69 7.47 -16.61 3.23
CA SER A 69 6.26 -17.24 2.70
C SER A 69 5.14 -17.39 3.75
N GLN A 70 5.17 -16.63 4.84
CA GLN A 70 4.25 -16.77 5.97
C GLN A 70 3.17 -15.67 6.08
N GLN A 71 2.99 -14.84 5.05
CA GLN A 71 1.90 -13.84 5.07
C GLN A 71 0.81 -14.16 4.05
N GLY A 72 0.43 -15.44 3.97
CA GLY A 72 -0.65 -15.96 3.13
C GLY A 72 -1.77 -16.61 3.92
N GLN A 73 -1.97 -16.29 5.19
CA GLN A 73 -3.13 -16.72 5.98
C GLN A 73 -3.67 -15.56 6.80
N GLN A 74 -4.31 -14.62 6.14
CA GLN A 74 -5.33 -13.84 6.81
C GLN A 74 -6.53 -14.76 7.02
N THR A 75 -6.60 -15.30 8.23
CA THR A 75 -7.81 -15.91 8.76
C THR A 75 -8.93 -14.89 8.64
N GLN A 76 -9.92 -15.19 7.78
CA GLN A 76 -11.24 -14.57 7.85
C GLN A 76 -11.82 -14.91 9.21
N GLN A 77 -11.61 -14.05 10.17
CA GLN A 77 -12.39 -14.04 11.40
C GLN A 77 -13.49 -13.02 11.20
N SER A 78 -14.62 -13.52 10.70
CA SER A 78 -15.89 -12.83 10.71
C SER A 78 -16.27 -12.56 12.16
N GLN A 79 -15.88 -11.41 12.71
CA GLN A 79 -16.56 -10.84 13.85
C GLN A 79 -17.50 -9.76 13.35
N GLN A 80 -18.76 -10.15 13.17
CA GLN A 80 -19.89 -9.23 13.17
C GLN A 80 -19.92 -8.53 14.52
N THR A 81 -19.27 -7.40 14.62
CA THR A 81 -19.61 -6.39 15.62
C THR A 81 -20.42 -5.33 14.91
N GLN A 82 -21.67 -5.27 15.28
CA GLN A 82 -22.63 -4.24 14.90
C GLN A 82 -22.00 -2.87 15.19
N PRO A 83 -21.92 -1.94 14.22
CA PRO A 83 -21.35 -0.64 14.49
C PRO A 83 -22.31 0.12 15.42
N ALA A 84 -21.79 0.53 16.57
CA ALA A 84 -22.41 1.62 17.30
C ALA A 84 -22.39 2.85 16.38
N ALA A 85 -23.56 3.38 16.06
CA ALA A 85 -23.72 4.60 15.30
C ALA A 85 -23.10 5.75 16.08
N SER A 86 -21.82 6.01 15.85
CA SER A 86 -21.21 7.28 16.22
C SER A 86 -21.68 8.30 15.18
N THR A 87 -22.44 9.27 15.63
CA THR A 87 -22.82 10.45 14.86
C THR A 87 -21.56 11.29 14.58
N SER A 88 -20.79 10.88 13.57
CA SER A 88 -19.73 11.72 13.01
C SER A 88 -20.40 12.91 12.32
N SER A 89 -19.87 14.10 12.56
CA SER A 89 -20.35 15.30 11.87
C SER A 89 -20.15 15.13 10.35
N SER A 90 -21.05 15.73 9.55
CA SER A 90 -20.98 15.61 8.08
C SER A 90 -19.66 16.09 7.48
N SER A 91 -18.93 16.99 8.17
CA SER A 91 -17.62 17.48 7.78
C SER A 91 -16.52 16.42 7.96
N ASP A 92 -16.59 15.61 9.00
CA ASP A 92 -15.61 14.56 9.29
C ASP A 92 -15.71 13.41 8.28
N SER A 93 -16.93 13.02 7.95
CA SER A 93 -17.19 11.99 6.91
C SER A 93 -16.72 12.44 5.52
N SER A 94 -16.87 13.74 5.19
CA SER A 94 -16.36 14.30 3.93
C SER A 94 -14.83 14.27 3.87
N CYS A 95 -14.15 14.53 4.98
CA CYS A 95 -12.69 14.44 5.06
C CYS A 95 -12.24 12.99 4.87
N ASP A 96 -12.82 12.04 5.58
CA ASP A 96 -12.48 10.62 5.48
C ASP A 96 -12.69 10.09 4.05
N LYS A 97 -13.78 10.50 3.38
CA LYS A 97 -14.02 10.17 1.98
C LYS A 97 -12.89 10.69 1.07
N MET A 98 -12.47 11.93 1.23
CA MET A 98 -11.40 12.52 0.44
C MET A 98 -10.07 11.78 0.66
N LEU A 99 -9.74 11.40 1.90
CA LEU A 99 -8.54 10.62 2.19
C LEU A 99 -8.57 9.26 1.49
N CYS A 100 -9.71 8.59 1.49
CA CYS A 100 -9.90 7.32 0.80
C CYS A 100 -9.79 7.47 -0.73
N GLU A 101 -10.43 8.47 -1.32
CA GLU A 101 -10.38 8.71 -2.77
C GLU A 101 -8.95 9.01 -3.24
N ASP A 102 -8.20 9.83 -2.52
CA ASP A 102 -6.79 10.11 -2.81
C ASP A 102 -5.94 8.85 -2.66
N SER A 103 -6.19 8.05 -1.62
CA SER A 103 -5.48 6.79 -1.40
C SER A 103 -5.71 5.81 -2.55
N LEU A 104 -6.95 5.61 -3.01
CA LEU A 104 -7.23 4.75 -4.17
C LEU A 104 -6.51 5.23 -5.44
N ALA A 105 -6.46 6.53 -5.68
CA ALA A 105 -5.73 7.10 -6.82
C ALA A 105 -4.23 6.83 -6.68
N THR A 106 -3.67 6.94 -5.48
CA THR A 106 -2.26 6.65 -5.19
C THR A 106 -1.92 5.18 -5.44
N GLU A 107 -2.74 4.23 -4.95
CA GLU A 107 -2.52 2.80 -5.16
C GLU A 107 -2.50 2.44 -6.65
N LYS A 108 -3.42 3.00 -7.44
CA LYS A 108 -3.45 2.82 -8.89
C LYS A 108 -2.18 3.33 -9.56
N TYR A 109 -1.70 4.50 -9.16
CA TYR A 109 -0.48 5.10 -9.71
C TYR A 109 0.75 4.27 -9.38
N ILE A 110 0.95 3.91 -8.11
CA ILE A 110 2.09 3.10 -7.66
C ILE A 110 2.07 1.73 -8.31
N SER A 111 0.92 1.06 -8.38
CA SER A 111 0.76 -0.23 -9.06
C SER A 111 1.16 -0.16 -10.54
N SER A 112 0.84 0.94 -11.22
CA SER A 112 1.24 1.18 -12.61
C SER A 112 2.75 1.35 -12.76
N SER A 113 3.42 1.99 -11.80
CA SER A 113 4.86 2.13 -11.77
C SER A 113 5.55 0.77 -11.62
N TYR A 114 5.10 -0.06 -10.69
CA TYR A 114 5.59 -1.44 -10.54
C TYR A 114 5.38 -2.26 -11.80
N ASN A 115 4.25 -2.12 -12.48
CA ASN A 115 4.01 -2.82 -13.75
C ASN A 115 5.08 -2.49 -14.79
N THR A 116 5.47 -1.24 -14.92
CA THR A 116 6.56 -0.82 -15.82
C THR A 116 7.88 -1.46 -15.39
N GLY A 117 8.22 -1.40 -14.11
CA GLY A 117 9.44 -2.00 -13.57
C GLY A 117 9.53 -3.50 -13.86
N ILE A 118 8.46 -4.25 -13.60
CA ILE A 118 8.40 -5.71 -13.82
C ILE A 118 8.82 -6.08 -15.26
N PHE A 119 8.41 -5.33 -16.27
CA PHE A 119 8.77 -5.60 -17.66
C PHE A 119 10.24 -5.24 -17.99
N GLU A 120 10.85 -4.35 -17.24
CA GLU A 120 12.19 -3.83 -17.54
C GLU A 120 13.31 -4.57 -16.79
N PHE A 121 12.99 -5.26 -15.69
CA PHE A 121 14.00 -5.99 -14.91
C PHE A 121 14.37 -7.33 -15.54
N ARG A 122 15.67 -7.59 -15.65
CA ARG A 122 16.22 -8.83 -16.22
C ARG A 122 16.22 -9.98 -15.22
N ASP A 123 16.50 -9.68 -13.94
CA ASP A 123 16.58 -10.70 -12.89
C ASP A 123 15.18 -11.20 -12.51
N PRO A 124 14.89 -12.51 -12.67
CA PRO A 124 13.58 -13.07 -12.34
C PRO A 124 13.23 -13.00 -10.85
N ASN A 125 14.22 -13.00 -9.97
CA ASN A 125 13.96 -12.90 -8.53
C ASN A 125 13.54 -11.47 -8.16
N VAL A 126 14.17 -10.46 -8.77
CA VAL A 126 13.72 -9.07 -8.60
C VAL A 126 12.30 -8.92 -9.12
N ARG A 127 11.98 -9.44 -10.32
CA ARG A 127 10.61 -9.39 -10.83
C ARG A 127 9.59 -10.05 -9.91
N GLN A 128 9.93 -11.16 -9.26
CA GLN A 128 9.04 -11.81 -8.29
C GLN A 128 8.75 -10.90 -7.08
N ILE A 129 9.75 -10.18 -6.59
CA ILE A 129 9.57 -9.23 -5.48
C ILE A 129 8.67 -8.08 -5.92
N LEU A 130 8.91 -7.49 -7.08
CA LEU A 130 8.08 -6.40 -7.62
C LEU A 130 6.64 -6.86 -7.88
N ASN A 131 6.43 -8.08 -8.38
CA ASN A 131 5.11 -8.69 -8.54
C ASN A 131 4.39 -8.87 -7.20
N HIS A 132 5.12 -9.27 -6.16
CA HIS A 132 4.59 -9.44 -4.83
C HIS A 132 4.13 -8.09 -4.26
N ILE A 133 4.97 -7.06 -4.33
CA ILE A 133 4.62 -5.70 -3.91
C ILE A 133 3.39 -5.20 -4.68
N GLN A 134 3.38 -5.32 -6.02
CA GLN A 134 2.23 -4.88 -6.82
C GLN A 134 0.92 -5.58 -6.40
N LYS A 135 0.99 -6.86 -6.02
CA LYS A 135 -0.17 -7.59 -5.49
C LYS A 135 -0.64 -7.03 -4.14
N GLU A 136 0.29 -6.62 -3.29
CA GLU A 136 -0.02 -6.00 -2.00
C GLU A 136 -0.64 -4.61 -2.19
N GLU A 137 -0.16 -3.81 -3.15
CA GLU A 137 -0.79 -2.53 -3.54
C GLU A 137 -2.26 -2.71 -3.98
N GLN A 138 -2.55 -3.77 -4.74
CA GLN A 138 -3.93 -4.12 -5.09
C GLN A 138 -4.76 -4.48 -3.84
N GLY A 139 -4.16 -5.16 -2.88
CA GLY A 139 -4.77 -5.48 -1.59
C GLY A 139 -5.08 -4.23 -0.76
N HIS A 140 -4.19 -3.23 -0.76
CA HIS A 140 -4.45 -1.92 -0.13
C HIS A 140 -5.66 -1.24 -0.79
N GLY A 141 -5.70 -1.21 -2.11
CA GLY A 141 -6.85 -0.68 -2.85
C GLY A 141 -8.15 -1.39 -2.51
N GLU A 142 -8.15 -2.72 -2.40
CA GLU A 142 -9.32 -3.50 -2.00
C GLU A 142 -9.79 -3.17 -0.58
N GLN A 143 -8.87 -3.06 0.37
CA GLN A 143 -9.21 -2.71 1.76
C GLN A 143 -9.84 -1.31 1.85
N ILE A 144 -9.28 -0.32 1.15
CA ILE A 144 -9.82 1.04 1.10
C ILE A 144 -11.20 1.06 0.42
N TYR A 145 -11.35 0.36 -0.70
CA TYR A 145 -12.63 0.22 -1.39
C TYR A 145 -13.69 -0.40 -0.48
N ASN A 146 -13.37 -1.47 0.22
CA ASN A 146 -14.30 -2.15 1.12
C ASN A 146 -14.75 -1.23 2.26
N TYR A 147 -13.82 -0.46 2.85
CA TYR A 147 -14.16 0.55 3.83
C TYR A 147 -15.12 1.59 3.26
N MET A 148 -14.82 2.15 2.10
CA MET A 148 -15.66 3.16 1.43
C MET A 148 -17.05 2.62 1.11
N ASN A 149 -17.12 1.38 0.61
CA ASN A 149 -18.39 0.74 0.27
C ASN A 149 -19.27 0.52 1.51
N GLN A 150 -18.69 0.08 2.62
CA GLN A 150 -19.41 -0.11 3.89
C GLN A 150 -19.94 1.20 4.49
N HIS A 151 -19.29 2.32 4.19
CA HIS A 151 -19.65 3.65 4.71
C HIS A 151 -20.41 4.51 3.69
N GLY A 152 -20.84 3.93 2.56
CA GLY A 152 -21.60 4.65 1.52
C GLY A 152 -20.80 5.75 0.82
N MET A 153 -19.48 5.66 0.81
CA MET A 153 -18.56 6.64 0.21
C MET A 153 -18.24 6.35 -1.25
N TYR A 154 -18.55 5.15 -1.72
CA TYR A 154 -18.25 4.73 -3.10
C TYR A 154 -19.56 4.58 -3.88
N ASN A 155 -19.71 5.37 -4.94
CA ASN A 155 -20.87 5.38 -5.84
C ASN A 155 -20.44 5.09 -7.28
#